data_2aa9fe902b8379ca00220e98953b2296
#
_entry.id   2aa9fe902b8379ca00220e98953b2296
#
_cell.length_a   1.000
_cell.length_b   1.000
_cell.length_c   1.000
_cell.angle_alpha   90.00
_cell.angle_beta   90.00
_cell.angle_gamma   90.00
#
_symmetry.space_group_name_H-M   'P 1'
#
loop_
_entity.id
_entity.type
_entity.pdbx_description
1 polymer ?
#
loop_
_entity_poly.entity_id
_entity_poly.type
_entity_poly.pdbx_seq_one_letter_code
_entity_poly.pdbx_strand_id
1 'polypeptide(L)'
;HKLLDYIDQFQEERQPINGVGNIMKNRTYEELEVPYFTDRTRASLKIQEGCNNFCTFCIIPWARGLMRSRDPEKVVEQASQLVNSGYKEIVLTGIHTGGYGQDLKNYNLAQLLRDLDEIEGLERIRISSIEASQLTDEVIEVIGNSNKVVRHLHVPLQSGSDSVLKRMRRKYTMEHFSERLTELHKALPDLAVTSDVIVGFPGETEEEFQETYDFIVKHQFSELHVFPYSPRIGTPAARMDDQIDESVKNERVHKLIALSDQLAKEYASKFENEVLEVIPEEKGEEPNTLVGYADNYMKVQFEGDESLIGQIVKVKILKADYPLNDGKAIRVVEHATNKSEEEVLV
;
A
#
# COMPACT_ATOMS: atom_id res chain seq x y z
N HIS A 1 22.66 -6.47 14.39
CA HIS A 1 23.87 -6.11 15.17
C HIS A 1 24.69 -7.35 15.57
N LYS A 2 24.08 -8.51 15.80
CA LYS A 2 24.78 -9.72 16.28
C LYS A 2 25.29 -10.66 15.16
N LEU A 3 25.14 -10.29 13.90
CA LEU A 3 25.49 -11.19 12.80
C LEU A 3 26.99 -11.49 12.77
N LEU A 4 27.83 -10.48 12.95
CA LEU A 4 29.29 -10.63 12.98
C LEU A 4 29.70 -11.49 14.20
N ASP A 5 29.13 -11.23 15.37
CA ASP A 5 29.37 -12.04 16.58
C ASP A 5 29.06 -13.53 16.34
N TYR A 6 27.94 -13.83 15.65
CA TYR A 6 27.58 -15.21 15.31
C TYR A 6 28.51 -15.82 14.25
N ILE A 7 29.02 -15.02 13.31
CA ILE A 7 30.01 -15.49 12.33
C ILE A 7 31.30 -15.85 13.04
N ASP A 8 31.79 -14.98 13.92
CA ASP A 8 33.03 -15.21 14.68
C ASP A 8 32.89 -16.43 15.59
N GLN A 9 31.78 -16.53 16.35
CA GLN A 9 31.48 -17.70 17.18
C GLN A 9 31.42 -18.99 16.33
N PHE A 10 30.78 -18.96 15.16
CA PHE A 10 30.74 -20.14 14.28
C PHE A 10 32.14 -20.52 13.75
N GLN A 11 32.99 -19.54 13.46
CA GLN A 11 34.37 -19.80 13.02
C GLN A 11 35.19 -20.48 14.10
N GLU A 12 34.99 -20.12 15.37
CA GLU A 12 35.69 -20.69 16.51
C GLU A 12 35.14 -22.07 16.87
N GLU A 13 33.84 -22.20 17.07
CA GLU A 13 33.20 -23.39 17.64
C GLU A 13 32.81 -24.44 16.60
N ARG A 14 32.63 -24.06 15.32
CA ARG A 14 32.15 -24.90 14.21
C ARG A 14 30.85 -25.66 14.53
N GLN A 15 30.00 -25.07 15.39
CA GLN A 15 28.70 -25.62 15.77
C GLN A 15 27.59 -24.73 15.25
N PRO A 16 26.40 -25.29 14.89
CA PRO A 16 25.24 -24.49 14.51
C PRO A 16 24.81 -23.56 15.64
N ILE A 17 24.67 -22.28 15.33
CA ILE A 17 24.22 -21.27 16.30
C ILE A 17 22.74 -20.95 16.06
N ASN A 18 21.91 -21.06 17.09
CA ASN A 18 20.53 -20.61 17.06
C ASN A 18 20.37 -19.34 17.91
N GLY A 19 20.42 -18.19 17.24
CA GLY A 19 20.24 -16.87 17.85
C GLY A 19 18.78 -16.39 17.91
N VAL A 20 17.81 -17.24 17.56
CA VAL A 20 16.39 -16.87 17.52
C VAL A 20 15.84 -16.71 18.94
N GLY A 21 15.51 -15.48 19.31
CA GLY A 21 14.87 -15.13 20.58
C GLY A 21 13.33 -15.21 20.49
N ASN A 22 12.68 -14.97 21.63
CA ASN A 22 11.22 -14.87 21.66
C ASN A 22 10.78 -13.48 21.18
N ILE A 23 10.37 -13.38 19.91
CA ILE A 23 9.94 -12.14 19.28
C ILE A 23 8.76 -11.46 20.00
N MET A 24 7.91 -12.24 20.69
CA MET A 24 6.76 -11.71 21.44
C MET A 24 7.19 -10.88 22.67
N LYS A 25 8.45 -10.96 23.09
CA LYS A 25 9.01 -10.14 24.19
C LYS A 25 9.65 -8.85 23.69
N ASN A 26 9.91 -8.73 22.38
CA ASN A 26 10.50 -7.51 21.83
C ASN A 26 9.49 -6.35 21.84
N ARG A 27 9.88 -5.20 22.41
CA ARG A 27 9.06 -3.99 22.54
C ARG A 27 9.67 -2.78 21.84
N THR A 28 10.87 -2.92 21.32
CA THR A 28 11.60 -1.82 20.70
C THR A 28 11.64 -2.00 19.19
N TYR A 29 11.46 -0.91 18.46
CA TYR A 29 11.75 -0.87 17.03
C TYR A 29 13.27 -0.95 16.85
N GLU A 30 13.74 -1.78 15.92
CA GLU A 30 15.15 -1.90 15.60
C GLU A 30 15.50 -0.92 14.46
N GLU A 31 16.27 0.12 14.80
CA GLU A 31 16.77 1.06 13.81
C GLU A 31 17.87 0.38 12.98
N LEU A 32 17.64 0.31 11.68
CA LEU A 32 18.62 -0.11 10.69
C LEU A 32 18.79 1.03 9.70
N GLU A 33 20.01 1.54 9.63
CA GLU A 33 20.37 2.47 8.57
C GLU A 33 20.41 1.69 7.25
N VAL A 34 19.39 1.88 6.43
CA VAL A 34 19.36 1.31 5.08
C VAL A 34 19.83 2.39 4.13
N PRO A 35 20.99 2.22 3.49
CA PRO A 35 21.44 3.15 2.45
C PRO A 35 20.46 3.14 1.27
N TYR A 36 20.47 4.21 0.48
CA TYR A 36 19.58 4.42 -0.65
C TYR A 36 19.51 3.21 -1.57
N PHE A 37 18.34 2.94 -2.10
CA PHE A 37 18.19 2.01 -3.22
C PHE A 37 18.34 2.82 -4.52
N THR A 38 19.51 2.80 -5.11
CA THR A 38 19.85 3.53 -6.35
C THR A 38 18.97 3.16 -7.55
N ASP A 39 18.30 2.01 -7.49
CA ASP A 39 17.54 1.44 -8.61
C ASP A 39 16.03 1.67 -8.50
N ARG A 40 15.57 2.56 -7.60
CA ARG A 40 14.13 2.83 -7.40
C ARG A 40 13.85 4.32 -7.49
N THR A 41 12.74 4.66 -8.15
CA THR A 41 12.25 6.03 -8.27
C THR A 41 11.44 6.49 -7.07
N ARG A 42 10.90 5.54 -6.30
CA ARG A 42 10.15 5.78 -5.05
C ARG A 42 10.91 5.20 -3.86
N ALA A 43 11.04 5.97 -2.79
CA ALA A 43 11.71 5.53 -1.57
C ALA A 43 10.74 4.83 -0.62
N SER A 44 11.10 3.62 -0.18
CA SER A 44 10.34 2.92 0.88
C SER A 44 10.84 3.33 2.26
N LEU A 45 9.96 3.89 3.08
CA LEU A 45 10.24 4.30 4.46
C LEU A 45 9.46 3.43 5.43
N LYS A 46 10.16 2.54 6.12
CA LYS A 46 9.54 1.67 7.12
C LYS A 46 9.31 2.44 8.42
N ILE A 47 8.04 2.56 8.81
CA ILE A 47 7.63 3.29 9.99
C ILE A 47 7.17 2.39 11.14
N GLN A 48 6.87 1.12 10.88
CA GLN A 48 6.22 0.25 11.86
C GLN A 48 6.59 -1.22 11.61
N GLU A 49 6.60 -2.01 12.69
CA GLU A 49 6.90 -3.45 12.69
C GLU A 49 5.91 -4.20 13.61
N GLY A 50 5.62 -5.46 13.29
CA GLY A 50 4.75 -6.33 14.07
C GLY A 50 3.25 -5.97 13.94
N CYS A 51 2.37 -6.79 14.54
CA CYS A 51 0.91 -6.60 14.45
C CYS A 51 0.18 -7.19 15.67
N ASN A 52 -0.85 -6.49 16.14
CA ASN A 52 -1.68 -6.89 17.28
C ASN A 52 -3.07 -7.44 16.88
N ASN A 53 -3.31 -7.70 15.58
CA ASN A 53 -4.65 -8.10 15.12
C ASN A 53 -4.94 -9.58 15.37
N PHE A 54 -3.94 -10.47 15.28
CA PHE A 54 -4.11 -11.91 15.48
C PHE A 54 -5.25 -12.51 14.64
N CYS A 55 -5.38 -12.09 13.38
CA CYS A 55 -6.33 -12.67 12.45
C CYS A 55 -6.12 -14.18 12.35
N THR A 56 -7.20 -14.96 12.25
CA THR A 56 -7.14 -16.43 12.36
C THR A 56 -6.32 -17.13 11.28
N PHE A 57 -6.11 -16.48 10.14
CA PHE A 57 -5.32 -17.00 9.01
C PHE A 57 -3.87 -16.50 8.98
N CYS A 58 -3.49 -15.56 9.87
CA CYS A 58 -2.23 -14.84 9.77
C CYS A 58 -1.19 -15.32 10.80
N ILE A 59 0.02 -15.61 10.32
CA ILE A 59 1.14 -16.02 11.17
C ILE A 59 2.03 -14.82 11.59
N ILE A 60 1.80 -13.66 11.04
CA ILE A 60 2.66 -12.48 11.21
C ILE A 60 2.89 -12.08 12.68
N PRO A 61 1.88 -12.04 13.58
CA PRO A 61 2.14 -11.71 14.98
C PRO A 61 3.18 -12.63 15.65
N TRP A 62 3.17 -13.92 15.27
CA TRP A 62 4.10 -14.91 15.80
C TRP A 62 5.49 -14.85 15.17
N ALA A 63 5.57 -14.39 13.91
CA ALA A 63 6.83 -14.26 13.17
C ALA A 63 7.51 -12.90 13.40
N ARG A 64 6.73 -11.82 13.51
CA ARG A 64 7.23 -10.43 13.60
C ARG A 64 6.99 -9.78 14.95
N GLY A 65 6.26 -10.45 15.86
CA GLY A 65 5.96 -9.97 17.20
C GLY A 65 4.85 -8.92 17.25
N LEU A 66 4.71 -8.32 18.43
CA LEU A 66 3.72 -7.27 18.67
C LEU A 66 4.13 -5.97 17.97
N MET A 67 3.15 -5.10 17.78
CA MET A 67 3.32 -3.79 17.15
C MET A 67 4.41 -2.96 17.84
N ARG A 68 5.24 -2.35 17.03
CA ARG A 68 6.29 -1.41 17.43
C ARG A 68 6.38 -0.32 16.39
N SER A 69 6.05 0.89 16.78
CA SER A 69 6.20 2.07 15.95
C SER A 69 7.64 2.59 16.02
N ARG A 70 8.12 3.07 14.92
CA ARG A 70 9.38 3.79 14.84
C ARG A 70 9.23 5.17 15.44
N ASP A 71 10.28 5.69 16.05
CA ASP A 71 10.32 7.03 16.61
C ASP A 71 9.97 8.08 15.55
N PRO A 72 9.00 9.01 15.79
CA PRO A 72 8.57 10.00 14.81
C PRO A 72 9.69 10.90 14.31
N GLU A 73 10.57 11.37 15.20
CA GLU A 73 11.70 12.24 14.82
C GLU A 73 12.64 11.52 13.86
N LYS A 74 12.87 10.23 14.08
CA LYS A 74 13.69 9.38 13.20
C LYS A 74 13.04 9.16 11.84
N VAL A 75 11.71 9.03 11.81
CA VAL A 75 10.95 8.89 10.54
C VAL A 75 11.09 10.17 9.72
N VAL A 76 10.84 11.33 10.31
CA VAL A 76 10.91 12.64 9.64
C VAL A 76 12.35 12.95 9.20
N GLU A 77 13.35 12.66 10.05
CA GLU A 77 14.78 12.82 9.70
C GLU A 77 15.14 12.00 8.44
N GLN A 78 14.77 10.70 8.41
CA GLN A 78 15.06 9.85 7.26
C GLN A 78 14.26 10.27 6.03
N ALA A 79 13.00 10.69 6.17
CA ALA A 79 12.22 11.23 5.06
C ALA A 79 12.93 12.44 4.42
N SER A 80 13.42 13.37 5.25
CA SER A 80 14.17 14.55 4.77
C SER A 80 15.48 14.16 4.07
N GLN A 81 16.19 13.15 4.59
CA GLN A 81 17.40 12.61 3.93
C GLN A 81 17.10 12.00 2.56
N LEU A 82 15.99 11.27 2.43
CA LEU A 82 15.55 10.68 1.16
C LEU A 82 15.19 11.77 0.14
N VAL A 83 14.47 12.81 0.56
CA VAL A 83 14.15 13.97 -0.30
C VAL A 83 15.43 14.68 -0.75
N ASN A 84 16.37 14.93 0.16
CA ASN A 84 17.67 15.54 -0.18
C ASN A 84 18.51 14.67 -1.14
N SER A 85 18.24 13.36 -1.20
CA SER A 85 18.83 12.43 -2.15
C SER A 85 18.12 12.39 -3.51
N GLY A 86 17.06 13.22 -3.70
CA GLY A 86 16.37 13.40 -4.97
C GLY A 86 15.05 12.63 -5.12
N TYR A 87 14.63 11.85 -4.11
CA TYR A 87 13.34 11.16 -4.17
C TYR A 87 12.18 12.15 -4.07
N LYS A 88 11.20 11.99 -4.97
CA LYS A 88 9.98 12.79 -5.02
C LYS A 88 8.81 12.13 -4.31
N GLU A 89 8.78 10.80 -4.26
CA GLU A 89 7.74 10.01 -3.60
C GLU A 89 8.32 9.13 -2.49
N ILE A 90 7.71 9.19 -1.30
CA ILE A 90 7.98 8.30 -0.18
C ILE A 90 6.78 7.37 0.04
N VAL A 91 7.06 6.06 0.08
CA VAL A 91 6.07 5.03 0.41
C VAL A 91 6.24 4.63 1.87
N LEU A 92 5.27 4.98 2.71
CA LEU A 92 5.23 4.56 4.11
C LEU A 92 4.90 3.08 4.18
N THR A 93 5.80 2.30 4.77
CA THR A 93 5.67 0.84 4.85
C THR A 93 5.66 0.34 6.29
N GLY A 94 4.97 -0.77 6.51
CA GLY A 94 4.89 -1.44 7.80
C GLY A 94 4.12 -2.75 7.67
N ILE A 95 4.10 -3.51 8.75
CA ILE A 95 3.26 -4.73 8.84
C ILE A 95 1.79 -4.35 9.06
N HIS A 96 1.54 -3.28 9.80
CA HIS A 96 0.22 -2.73 10.08
C HIS A 96 0.34 -1.20 10.13
N THR A 97 0.55 -0.61 8.95
CA THR A 97 0.91 0.81 8.79
C THR A 97 -0.10 1.75 9.45
N GLY A 98 -1.41 1.49 9.27
CA GLY A 98 -2.47 2.28 9.91
C GLY A 98 -2.48 2.23 11.44
N GLY A 99 -1.82 1.24 12.04
CA GLY A 99 -1.65 1.15 13.50
C GLY A 99 -0.49 1.97 14.06
N TYR A 100 0.27 2.69 13.22
CA TYR A 100 1.39 3.50 13.66
C TYR A 100 0.98 4.47 14.78
N GLY A 101 1.79 4.51 15.82
CA GLY A 101 1.60 5.38 16.98
C GLY A 101 0.71 4.80 18.08
N GLN A 102 0.01 3.67 17.88
CA GLN A 102 -0.85 3.08 18.94
C GLN A 102 -0.06 2.65 20.19
N ASP A 103 1.25 2.41 20.07
CA ASP A 103 2.17 2.11 21.16
C ASP A 103 2.99 3.33 21.62
N LEU A 104 2.79 4.48 20.97
CA LEU A 104 3.40 5.77 21.35
C LEU A 104 2.44 6.58 22.23
N LYS A 105 3.02 7.53 22.99
CA LYS A 105 2.22 8.46 23.78
C LYS A 105 1.90 9.72 22.95
N ASN A 106 0.60 10.01 22.80
CA ASN A 106 0.12 11.26 22.17
C ASN A 106 0.65 11.49 20.75
N TYR A 107 0.85 10.44 19.99
CA TYR A 107 1.27 10.52 18.60
C TYR A 107 0.62 9.38 17.78
N ASN A 108 0.22 9.67 16.55
CA ASN A 108 -0.48 8.72 15.70
C ASN A 108 -0.13 8.92 14.21
N LEU A 109 -0.72 8.11 13.33
CA LEU A 109 -0.47 8.20 11.89
C LEU A 109 -0.87 9.57 11.32
N ALA A 110 -1.98 10.18 11.78
CA ALA A 110 -2.42 11.48 11.29
C ALA A 110 -1.38 12.58 11.59
N GLN A 111 -0.79 12.56 12.79
CA GLN A 111 0.27 13.50 13.14
C GLN A 111 1.53 13.28 12.32
N LEU A 112 1.92 12.00 12.10
CA LEU A 112 3.06 11.70 11.23
C LEU A 112 2.84 12.22 9.80
N LEU A 113 1.63 12.05 9.26
CA LEU A 113 1.31 12.57 7.92
C LEU A 113 1.42 14.09 7.86
N ARG A 114 0.96 14.83 8.90
CA ARG A 114 1.15 16.29 8.98
C ARG A 114 2.62 16.68 9.01
N ASP A 115 3.42 16.01 9.85
CA ASP A 115 4.85 16.33 9.98
C ASP A 115 5.59 16.03 8.65
N LEU A 116 5.22 14.96 7.93
CA LEU A 116 5.79 14.66 6.61
C LEU A 116 5.32 15.65 5.54
N ASP A 117 4.10 16.17 5.64
CA ASP A 117 3.55 17.15 4.69
C ASP A 117 4.33 18.47 4.72
N GLU A 118 4.96 18.82 5.87
CA GLU A 118 5.80 20.03 6.04
C GLU A 118 7.20 19.88 5.41
N ILE A 119 7.63 18.68 5.00
CA ILE A 119 8.98 18.49 4.43
C ILE A 119 9.08 19.16 3.06
N GLU A 120 9.91 20.18 2.94
CA GLU A 120 10.17 20.88 1.67
C GLU A 120 10.81 19.93 0.65
N GLY A 121 10.33 19.93 -0.60
CA GLY A 121 10.82 19.08 -1.69
C GLY A 121 10.24 17.67 -1.69
N LEU A 122 9.51 17.24 -0.67
CA LEU A 122 8.68 16.03 -0.73
C LEU A 122 7.41 16.35 -1.51
N GLU A 123 7.15 15.59 -2.56
CA GLU A 123 6.04 15.83 -3.47
C GLU A 123 4.88 14.85 -3.24
N ARG A 124 5.21 13.59 -2.85
CA ARG A 124 4.20 12.55 -2.68
C ARG A 124 4.47 11.69 -1.46
N ILE A 125 3.41 11.40 -0.73
CA ILE A 125 3.36 10.47 0.38
C ILE A 125 2.36 9.37 0.01
N ARG A 126 2.85 8.14 -0.11
CA ARG A 126 2.00 6.96 -0.35
C ARG A 126 1.94 6.09 0.89
N ILE A 127 0.75 5.67 1.28
CA ILE A 127 0.53 4.72 2.37
C ILE A 127 0.41 3.33 1.76
N SER A 128 1.24 2.36 2.19
CA SER A 128 1.25 1.01 1.60
C SER A 128 -0.06 0.27 1.81
N SER A 129 -0.60 0.28 3.03
CA SER A 129 -1.92 -0.26 3.33
C SER A 129 -2.46 0.32 4.63
N ILE A 130 -3.77 0.48 4.71
CA ILE A 130 -4.47 0.96 5.90
C ILE A 130 -5.78 0.19 6.07
N GLU A 131 -6.02 -0.40 7.24
CA GLU A 131 -7.28 -1.09 7.51
C GLU A 131 -8.42 -0.10 7.74
N ALA A 132 -9.65 -0.48 7.36
CA ALA A 132 -10.85 0.36 7.56
C ALA A 132 -10.99 0.83 9.02
N SER A 133 -10.65 -0.01 10.00
CA SER A 133 -10.65 0.34 11.43
C SER A 133 -9.63 1.42 11.83
N GLN A 134 -8.68 1.74 10.96
CA GLN A 134 -7.65 2.77 11.16
C GLN A 134 -7.92 4.07 10.39
N LEU A 135 -8.94 4.06 9.54
CA LEU A 135 -9.43 5.24 8.83
C LEU A 135 -10.31 6.08 9.77
N THR A 136 -9.70 6.64 10.81
CA THR A 136 -10.38 7.56 11.74
C THR A 136 -10.74 8.87 11.02
N ASP A 137 -11.67 9.63 11.58
CA ASP A 137 -12.06 10.94 11.01
C ASP A 137 -10.83 11.86 10.89
N GLU A 138 -9.93 11.83 11.89
CA GLU A 138 -8.68 12.59 11.86
C GLU A 138 -7.76 12.17 10.70
N VAL A 139 -7.61 10.87 10.46
CA VAL A 139 -6.79 10.36 9.34
C VAL A 139 -7.40 10.75 8.00
N ILE A 140 -8.73 10.61 7.84
CA ILE A 140 -9.43 11.01 6.61
C ILE A 140 -9.31 12.51 6.37
N GLU A 141 -9.46 13.34 7.42
CA GLU A 141 -9.29 14.79 7.33
C GLU A 141 -7.88 15.17 6.86
N VAL A 142 -6.83 14.56 7.43
CA VAL A 142 -5.45 14.83 7.03
C VAL A 142 -5.19 14.42 5.59
N ILE A 143 -5.64 13.23 5.19
CA ILE A 143 -5.49 12.74 3.81
C ILE A 143 -6.22 13.67 2.83
N GLY A 144 -7.44 14.11 3.17
CA GLY A 144 -8.24 14.98 2.30
C GLY A 144 -7.71 16.41 2.17
N ASN A 145 -6.99 16.90 3.17
CA ASN A 145 -6.40 18.26 3.18
C ASN A 145 -4.95 18.31 2.71
N SER A 146 -4.26 17.18 2.64
CA SER A 146 -2.86 17.12 2.19
C SER A 146 -2.78 17.27 0.65
N ASN A 147 -1.81 18.06 0.20
CA ASN A 147 -1.46 18.15 -1.21
C ASN A 147 -0.42 17.10 -1.63
N LYS A 148 0.15 16.35 -0.69
CA LYS A 148 1.22 15.37 -0.93
C LYS A 148 0.75 13.94 -0.78
N VAL A 149 -0.28 13.66 0.05
CA VAL A 149 -0.84 12.32 0.14
C VAL A 149 -1.53 11.98 -1.19
N VAL A 150 -1.04 10.92 -1.83
CA VAL A 150 -1.49 10.51 -3.16
C VAL A 150 -2.95 10.05 -3.17
N ARG A 151 -3.63 10.17 -4.31
CA ARG A 151 -5.03 9.75 -4.51
C ARG A 151 -5.17 8.24 -4.71
N HIS A 152 -4.47 7.47 -3.91
CA HIS A 152 -4.55 6.01 -3.87
C HIS A 152 -4.41 5.50 -2.44
N LEU A 153 -5.32 4.62 -2.04
CA LEU A 153 -5.24 3.90 -0.78
C LEU A 153 -5.49 2.41 -1.02
N HIS A 154 -4.63 1.58 -0.42
CA HIS A 154 -4.87 0.15 -0.33
C HIS A 154 -5.58 -0.15 0.99
N VAL A 155 -6.86 -0.57 0.90
CA VAL A 155 -7.72 -0.84 2.07
C VAL A 155 -8.15 -2.31 2.04
N PRO A 156 -7.47 -3.21 2.78
CA PRO A 156 -7.75 -4.65 2.74
C PRO A 156 -9.16 -5.00 3.25
N LEU A 157 -10.03 -5.46 2.36
CA LEU A 157 -11.38 -5.92 2.66
C LEU A 157 -11.39 -7.32 3.28
N GLN A 158 -10.55 -8.20 2.77
CA GLN A 158 -10.45 -9.62 3.09
C GLN A 158 -11.70 -10.44 2.70
N SER A 159 -12.90 -10.02 3.11
CA SER A 159 -14.19 -10.57 2.73
C SER A 159 -15.28 -9.50 2.86
N GLY A 160 -16.31 -9.56 2.05
CA GLY A 160 -17.50 -8.70 2.11
C GLY A 160 -18.64 -9.28 2.95
N SER A 161 -18.40 -10.34 3.72
CA SER A 161 -19.38 -10.97 4.60
C SER A 161 -19.00 -10.83 6.07
N ASP A 162 -19.88 -10.28 6.89
CA ASP A 162 -19.64 -10.09 8.33
C ASP A 162 -19.41 -11.42 9.07
N SER A 163 -20.05 -12.49 8.63
CA SER A 163 -19.87 -13.83 9.22
C SER A 163 -18.47 -14.39 8.93
N VAL A 164 -17.95 -14.19 7.71
CA VAL A 164 -16.57 -14.55 7.33
C VAL A 164 -15.57 -13.68 8.09
N LEU A 165 -15.77 -12.36 8.13
CA LEU A 165 -14.92 -11.42 8.88
C LEU A 165 -14.84 -11.80 10.36
N LYS A 166 -15.94 -12.22 10.97
CA LYS A 166 -15.96 -12.71 12.35
C LYS A 166 -15.12 -13.98 12.51
N ARG A 167 -15.22 -14.96 11.58
CA ARG A 167 -14.36 -16.16 11.58
C ARG A 167 -12.88 -15.80 11.36
N MET A 168 -12.60 -14.77 10.55
CA MET A 168 -11.27 -14.22 10.33
C MET A 168 -10.73 -13.42 11.52
N ARG A 169 -11.56 -13.08 12.52
CA ARG A 169 -11.28 -12.15 13.63
C ARG A 169 -10.91 -10.75 13.14
N ARG A 170 -11.61 -10.25 12.11
CA ARG A 170 -11.48 -8.84 11.70
C ARG A 170 -12.19 -7.93 12.71
N LYS A 171 -11.68 -6.70 12.84
CA LYS A 171 -12.13 -5.72 13.85
C LYS A 171 -13.10 -4.67 13.28
N TYR A 172 -13.69 -4.94 12.14
CA TYR A 172 -14.67 -4.08 11.48
C TYR A 172 -15.83 -4.91 10.93
N THR A 173 -16.96 -4.26 10.73
CA THR A 173 -18.13 -4.77 10.03
C THR A 173 -18.19 -4.19 8.61
N MET A 174 -19.02 -4.78 7.76
CA MET A 174 -19.25 -4.27 6.40
C MET A 174 -19.92 -2.89 6.41
N GLU A 175 -20.78 -2.63 7.39
CA GLU A 175 -21.36 -1.30 7.59
C GLU A 175 -20.27 -0.26 7.87
N HIS A 176 -19.41 -0.51 8.86
CA HIS A 176 -18.29 0.39 9.18
C HIS A 176 -17.33 0.59 8.00
N PHE A 177 -17.01 -0.49 7.26
CA PHE A 177 -16.15 -0.39 6.06
C PHE A 177 -16.79 0.51 5.00
N SER A 178 -18.11 0.33 4.75
CA SER A 178 -18.89 1.15 3.81
C SER A 178 -18.92 2.64 4.21
N GLU A 179 -19.08 2.93 5.50
CA GLU A 179 -19.02 4.30 6.03
C GLU A 179 -17.66 4.94 5.78
N ARG A 180 -16.56 4.24 6.10
CA ARG A 180 -15.20 4.77 5.90
C ARG A 180 -14.89 5.04 4.42
N LEU A 181 -15.30 4.15 3.51
CA LEU A 181 -15.16 4.40 2.07
C LEU A 181 -15.96 5.62 1.62
N THR A 182 -17.18 5.77 2.14
CA THR A 182 -18.04 6.92 1.81
C THR A 182 -17.39 8.24 2.24
N GLU A 183 -16.84 8.30 3.45
CA GLU A 183 -16.15 9.50 3.95
C GLU A 183 -14.84 9.78 3.16
N LEU A 184 -14.09 8.73 2.81
CA LEU A 184 -12.92 8.88 1.95
C LEU A 184 -13.27 9.47 0.58
N HIS A 185 -14.30 8.95 -0.09
CA HIS A 185 -14.72 9.47 -1.40
C HIS A 185 -15.32 10.87 -1.33
N LYS A 186 -15.88 11.29 -0.19
CA LYS A 186 -16.26 12.69 0.03
C LYS A 186 -15.05 13.60 0.15
N ALA A 187 -14.00 13.15 0.86
CA ALA A 187 -12.77 13.91 1.02
C ALA A 187 -11.93 13.96 -0.27
N LEU A 188 -11.89 12.85 -1.01
CA LEU A 188 -11.14 12.65 -2.25
C LEU A 188 -12.03 11.95 -3.30
N PRO A 189 -12.80 12.70 -4.13
CA PRO A 189 -13.75 12.11 -5.08
C PRO A 189 -13.12 11.15 -6.11
N ASP A 190 -11.86 11.41 -6.53
CA ASP A 190 -11.15 10.62 -7.53
C ASP A 190 -10.20 9.57 -6.92
N LEU A 191 -10.38 9.27 -5.63
CA LEU A 191 -9.53 8.32 -4.92
C LEU A 191 -9.63 6.92 -5.56
N ALA A 192 -8.47 6.35 -5.90
CA ALA A 192 -8.34 4.93 -6.20
C ALA A 192 -8.29 4.13 -4.90
N VAL A 193 -9.21 3.21 -4.73
CA VAL A 193 -9.19 2.26 -3.61
C VAL A 193 -8.89 0.87 -4.15
N THR A 194 -7.71 0.34 -3.82
CA THR A 194 -7.36 -1.06 -4.09
C THR A 194 -7.58 -1.91 -2.84
N SER A 195 -7.77 -3.21 -3.01
CA SER A 195 -8.09 -4.09 -1.89
C SER A 195 -7.59 -5.51 -2.06
N ASP A 196 -7.30 -6.17 -0.94
CA ASP A 196 -7.08 -7.61 -0.88
C ASP A 196 -8.38 -8.34 -0.54
N VAL A 197 -8.65 -9.45 -1.25
CA VAL A 197 -9.79 -10.33 -0.99
C VAL A 197 -9.32 -11.78 -0.93
N ILE A 198 -9.73 -12.50 0.13
CA ILE A 198 -9.47 -13.93 0.31
C ILE A 198 -10.77 -14.68 0.06
N VAL A 199 -10.79 -15.58 -0.92
CA VAL A 199 -11.93 -16.46 -1.23
C VAL A 199 -11.70 -17.88 -0.75
N GLY A 200 -12.78 -18.59 -0.45
CA GLY A 200 -12.71 -19.97 0.04
C GLY A 200 -12.11 -20.08 1.45
N PHE A 201 -12.37 -19.08 2.29
CA PHE A 201 -12.06 -19.18 3.72
C PHE A 201 -12.84 -20.33 4.33
N PRO A 202 -12.32 -21.07 5.34
CA PRO A 202 -13.03 -22.21 5.94
C PRO A 202 -14.48 -21.88 6.32
N GLY A 203 -15.41 -22.70 5.82
CA GLY A 203 -16.84 -22.55 6.02
C GLY A 203 -17.49 -21.42 5.21
N GLU A 204 -16.81 -20.82 4.22
CA GLU A 204 -17.41 -19.78 3.37
C GLU A 204 -18.47 -20.39 2.43
N THR A 205 -19.74 -20.00 2.60
CA THR A 205 -20.84 -20.45 1.76
C THR A 205 -20.89 -19.68 0.44
N GLU A 206 -21.77 -20.11 -0.49
CA GLU A 206 -21.99 -19.38 -1.75
C GLU A 206 -22.68 -18.03 -1.50
N GLU A 207 -23.59 -17.96 -0.53
CA GLU A 207 -24.25 -16.72 -0.12
C GLU A 207 -23.24 -15.71 0.43
N GLU A 208 -22.31 -16.14 1.29
CA GLU A 208 -21.26 -15.30 1.84
C GLU A 208 -20.25 -14.81 0.76
N PHE A 209 -19.97 -15.65 -0.22
CA PHE A 209 -19.19 -15.23 -1.39
C PHE A 209 -19.96 -14.19 -2.22
N GLN A 210 -21.28 -14.39 -2.43
CA GLN A 210 -22.13 -13.44 -3.15
C GLN A 210 -22.21 -12.09 -2.42
N GLU A 211 -22.30 -12.08 -1.08
CA GLU A 211 -22.20 -10.84 -0.26
C GLU A 211 -20.90 -10.09 -0.56
N THR A 212 -19.79 -10.82 -0.66
CA THR A 212 -18.48 -10.23 -1.00
C THR A 212 -18.49 -9.63 -2.41
N TYR A 213 -19.01 -10.35 -3.39
CA TYR A 213 -19.13 -9.90 -4.77
C TYR A 213 -19.98 -8.62 -4.88
N ASP A 214 -21.16 -8.63 -4.27
CA ASP A 214 -22.11 -7.50 -4.29
C ASP A 214 -21.54 -6.27 -3.59
N PHE A 215 -20.81 -6.46 -2.49
CA PHE A 215 -20.12 -5.36 -1.80
C PHE A 215 -19.08 -4.71 -2.69
N ILE A 216 -18.27 -5.50 -3.40
CA ILE A 216 -17.24 -5.01 -4.32
C ILE A 216 -17.87 -4.21 -5.47
N VAL A 217 -18.95 -4.72 -6.07
CA VAL A 217 -19.70 -4.02 -7.14
C VAL A 217 -20.26 -2.69 -6.63
N LYS A 218 -20.86 -2.69 -5.44
CA LYS A 218 -21.44 -1.49 -4.83
C LYS A 218 -20.42 -0.38 -4.60
N HIS A 219 -19.20 -0.73 -4.14
CA HIS A 219 -18.19 0.25 -3.74
C HIS A 219 -17.15 0.58 -4.82
N GLN A 220 -17.25 -0.06 -5.99
CA GLN A 220 -16.45 0.28 -7.18
C GLN A 220 -14.95 0.44 -6.87
N PHE A 221 -14.33 -0.59 -6.28
CA PHE A 221 -12.87 -0.60 -6.08
C PHE A 221 -12.15 -0.40 -7.41
N SER A 222 -11.01 0.28 -7.39
CA SER A 222 -10.23 0.50 -8.61
C SER A 222 -9.46 -0.75 -9.07
N GLU A 223 -9.09 -1.63 -8.14
CA GLU A 223 -8.42 -2.90 -8.42
C GLU A 223 -8.51 -3.83 -7.20
N LEU A 224 -8.49 -5.14 -7.43
CA LEU A 224 -8.48 -6.15 -6.38
C LEU A 224 -7.29 -7.09 -6.53
N HIS A 225 -6.68 -7.42 -5.41
CA HIS A 225 -5.76 -8.55 -5.30
C HIS A 225 -6.53 -9.74 -4.71
N VAL A 226 -6.83 -10.73 -5.54
CA VAL A 226 -7.66 -11.87 -5.15
C VAL A 226 -6.79 -13.07 -4.83
N PHE A 227 -6.95 -13.64 -3.64
CA PHE A 227 -6.19 -14.77 -3.15
C PHE A 227 -7.12 -15.94 -2.79
N PRO A 228 -6.83 -17.17 -3.24
CA PRO A 228 -7.46 -18.33 -2.61
C PRO A 228 -6.92 -18.50 -1.19
N TYR A 229 -7.78 -18.83 -0.24
CA TYR A 229 -7.32 -19.15 1.10
C TYR A 229 -6.30 -20.28 1.07
N SER A 230 -5.14 -20.05 1.67
CA SER A 230 -4.06 -21.03 1.80
C SER A 230 -3.78 -21.29 3.28
N PRO A 231 -3.93 -22.54 3.78
CA PRO A 231 -3.68 -22.87 5.17
C PRO A 231 -2.23 -22.59 5.56
N ARG A 232 -2.02 -21.87 6.65
CA ARG A 232 -0.70 -21.63 7.23
C ARG A 232 -0.54 -22.43 8.51
N ILE A 233 0.43 -23.33 8.57
CA ILE A 233 0.72 -24.14 9.75
C ILE A 233 0.87 -23.26 10.97
N GLY A 234 0.20 -23.59 12.07
CA GLY A 234 0.22 -22.83 13.31
C GLY A 234 -0.90 -21.81 13.47
N THR A 235 -1.64 -21.49 12.40
CA THR A 235 -2.79 -20.58 12.48
C THR A 235 -4.08 -21.29 12.89
N PRO A 236 -5.03 -20.60 13.58
CA PRO A 236 -6.33 -21.18 13.91
C PRO A 236 -7.12 -21.64 12.67
N ALA A 237 -7.15 -20.85 11.59
CA ALA A 237 -7.90 -21.17 10.38
C ALA A 237 -7.43 -22.45 9.67
N ALA A 238 -6.15 -22.80 9.79
CA ALA A 238 -5.63 -24.06 9.25
C ALA A 238 -6.16 -25.31 9.96
N ARG A 239 -6.81 -25.15 11.12
CA ARG A 239 -7.38 -26.23 11.94
C ARG A 239 -8.91 -26.27 11.91
N MET A 240 -9.54 -25.39 11.16
CA MET A 240 -11.00 -25.41 10.95
C MET A 240 -11.36 -26.59 10.06
N ASP A 241 -12.44 -27.30 10.38
CA ASP A 241 -12.83 -28.54 9.68
C ASP A 241 -13.42 -28.27 8.29
N ASP A 242 -14.12 -27.16 8.12
CA ASP A 242 -14.89 -26.82 6.91
C ASP A 242 -13.98 -26.19 5.83
N GLN A 243 -12.88 -26.85 5.47
CA GLN A 243 -12.00 -26.40 4.40
C GLN A 243 -12.71 -26.47 3.04
N ILE A 244 -12.58 -25.44 2.24
CA ILE A 244 -13.22 -25.33 0.92
C ILE A 244 -12.37 -26.03 -0.14
N ASP A 245 -13.02 -26.73 -1.06
CA ASP A 245 -12.37 -27.40 -2.18
C ASP A 245 -11.61 -26.42 -3.09
N GLU A 246 -10.45 -26.85 -3.60
CA GLU A 246 -9.61 -26.02 -4.48
C GLU A 246 -10.35 -25.63 -5.78
N SER A 247 -11.24 -26.50 -6.29
CA SER A 247 -12.07 -26.19 -7.47
C SER A 247 -13.00 -25.00 -7.22
N VAL A 248 -13.64 -24.95 -6.05
CA VAL A 248 -14.52 -23.83 -5.64
C VAL A 248 -13.71 -22.56 -5.44
N LYS A 249 -12.55 -22.63 -4.76
CA LYS A 249 -11.65 -21.48 -4.60
C LYS A 249 -11.24 -20.91 -5.96
N ASN A 250 -10.81 -21.77 -6.89
CA ASN A 250 -10.39 -21.34 -8.22
C ASN A 250 -11.52 -20.67 -9.00
N GLU A 251 -12.75 -21.22 -8.94
CA GLU A 251 -13.92 -20.59 -9.55
C GLU A 251 -14.17 -19.19 -9.00
N ARG A 252 -14.16 -19.04 -7.66
CA ARG A 252 -14.35 -17.75 -6.99
C ARG A 252 -13.23 -16.74 -7.30
N VAL A 253 -11.97 -17.20 -7.38
CA VAL A 253 -10.83 -16.37 -7.81
C VAL A 253 -11.07 -15.83 -9.22
N HIS A 254 -11.42 -16.69 -10.18
CA HIS A 254 -11.65 -16.25 -11.56
C HIS A 254 -12.81 -15.26 -11.68
N LYS A 255 -13.91 -15.48 -10.92
CA LYS A 255 -15.06 -14.54 -10.89
C LYS A 255 -14.64 -13.15 -10.39
N LEU A 256 -13.85 -13.08 -9.30
CA LEU A 256 -13.41 -11.79 -8.75
C LEU A 256 -12.30 -11.13 -9.56
N ILE A 257 -11.41 -11.88 -10.21
CA ILE A 257 -10.42 -11.31 -11.16
C ILE A 257 -11.14 -10.67 -12.34
N ALA A 258 -12.12 -11.35 -12.94
CA ALA A 258 -12.90 -10.77 -14.03
C ALA A 258 -13.65 -9.49 -13.62
N LEU A 259 -14.21 -9.48 -12.40
CA LEU A 259 -14.82 -8.27 -11.82
C LEU A 259 -13.78 -7.16 -11.60
N SER A 260 -12.62 -7.49 -11.06
CA SER A 260 -11.52 -6.53 -10.84
C SER A 260 -11.08 -5.87 -12.15
N ASP A 261 -10.88 -6.66 -13.22
CA ASP A 261 -10.49 -6.14 -14.54
C ASP A 261 -11.55 -5.20 -15.13
N GLN A 262 -12.84 -5.51 -14.91
CA GLN A 262 -13.93 -4.64 -15.32
C GLN A 262 -13.89 -3.31 -14.55
N LEU A 263 -13.81 -3.37 -13.22
CA LEU A 263 -13.79 -2.19 -12.36
C LEU A 263 -12.56 -1.30 -12.62
N ALA A 264 -11.40 -1.93 -12.86
CA ALA A 264 -10.17 -1.19 -13.20
C ALA A 264 -10.29 -0.43 -14.52
N LYS A 265 -10.92 -1.02 -15.53
CA LYS A 265 -11.23 -0.34 -16.80
C LYS A 265 -12.24 0.80 -16.61
N GLU A 266 -13.28 0.56 -15.83
CA GLU A 266 -14.28 1.60 -15.49
C GLU A 266 -13.64 2.77 -14.73
N TYR A 267 -12.74 2.46 -13.76
CA TYR A 267 -12.00 3.50 -13.05
C TYR A 267 -11.10 4.28 -13.99
N ALA A 268 -10.26 3.61 -14.78
CA ALA A 268 -9.34 4.25 -15.71
C ALA A 268 -10.07 5.14 -16.73
N SER A 269 -11.23 4.72 -17.23
CA SER A 269 -12.01 5.47 -18.23
C SER A 269 -12.42 6.86 -17.77
N LYS A 270 -12.52 7.10 -16.46
CA LYS A 270 -12.83 8.42 -15.89
C LYS A 270 -11.74 9.47 -16.20
N PHE A 271 -10.53 9.03 -16.47
CA PHE A 271 -9.35 9.90 -16.69
C PHE A 271 -8.99 10.07 -18.16
N GLU A 272 -9.77 9.51 -19.09
CA GLU A 272 -9.52 9.72 -20.51
C GLU A 272 -9.66 11.20 -20.89
N ASN A 273 -8.64 11.74 -21.54
CA ASN A 273 -8.43 13.17 -21.82
C ASN A 273 -8.05 14.06 -20.63
N GLU A 274 -7.97 13.52 -19.41
CA GLU A 274 -7.47 14.22 -18.23
C GLU A 274 -5.94 14.24 -18.19
N VAL A 275 -5.39 15.17 -17.40
CA VAL A 275 -3.94 15.30 -17.17
C VAL A 275 -3.59 14.75 -15.80
N LEU A 276 -2.75 13.72 -15.79
CA LEU A 276 -2.24 13.13 -14.55
C LEU A 276 -0.75 13.47 -14.38
N GLU A 277 -0.31 13.53 -13.15
CA GLU A 277 1.11 13.58 -12.80
C GLU A 277 1.63 12.14 -12.67
N VAL A 278 2.62 11.79 -13.50
CA VAL A 278 3.22 10.45 -13.56
C VAL A 278 4.67 10.52 -13.17
N ILE A 279 5.15 9.56 -12.37
CA ILE A 279 6.58 9.32 -12.15
C ILE A 279 6.98 8.14 -13.03
N PRO A 280 7.70 8.35 -14.14
CA PRO A 280 8.24 7.26 -14.94
C PRO A 280 9.30 6.50 -14.14
N GLU A 281 9.26 5.18 -14.20
CA GLU A 281 10.11 4.28 -13.42
C GLU A 281 11.04 3.43 -14.30
N GLU A 282 10.57 3.14 -15.52
CA GLU A 282 11.26 2.22 -16.44
C GLU A 282 11.01 2.61 -17.90
N LYS A 283 11.82 2.04 -18.80
CA LYS A 283 11.57 2.11 -20.24
C LYS A 283 10.38 1.23 -20.60
N GLY A 284 9.57 1.69 -21.53
CA GLY A 284 8.52 0.90 -22.13
C GLY A 284 9.07 -0.15 -23.13
N GLU A 285 8.17 -0.98 -23.62
CA GLU A 285 8.51 -1.98 -24.65
C GLU A 285 8.75 -1.33 -26.03
N GLU A 286 8.08 -0.23 -26.32
CA GLU A 286 8.27 0.51 -27.56
C GLU A 286 9.47 1.48 -27.47
N PRO A 287 10.17 1.75 -28.60
CA PRO A 287 11.29 2.69 -28.60
C PRO A 287 10.90 4.09 -28.12
N ASN A 288 11.74 4.71 -27.30
CA ASN A 288 11.53 6.05 -26.73
C ASN A 288 10.26 6.19 -25.88
N THR A 289 9.74 5.11 -25.34
CA THR A 289 8.64 5.16 -24.38
C THR A 289 9.12 4.93 -22.96
N LEU A 290 8.42 5.57 -22.02
CA LEU A 290 8.60 5.41 -20.59
C LEU A 290 7.30 4.90 -19.98
N VAL A 291 7.43 4.13 -18.91
CA VAL A 291 6.30 3.61 -18.15
C VAL A 291 6.46 4.04 -16.69
N GLY A 292 5.37 4.49 -16.09
CA GLY A 292 5.36 4.92 -14.70
C GLY A 292 3.96 4.92 -14.09
N TYR A 293 3.89 5.43 -12.86
CA TYR A 293 2.63 5.45 -12.12
C TYR A 293 2.19 6.88 -11.80
N ALA A 294 0.90 7.11 -12.01
CA ALA A 294 0.25 8.32 -11.55
C ALA A 294 0.03 8.29 -10.02
N ASP A 295 -0.36 9.44 -9.45
CA ASP A 295 -0.68 9.55 -8.03
C ASP A 295 -1.84 8.61 -7.62
N ASN A 296 -2.83 8.41 -8.50
CA ASN A 296 -3.93 7.46 -8.34
C ASN A 296 -3.57 5.99 -8.69
N TYR A 297 -2.28 5.70 -8.87
CA TYR A 297 -1.72 4.39 -9.16
C TYR A 297 -2.02 3.81 -10.56
N MET A 298 -2.63 4.58 -11.46
CA MET A 298 -2.76 4.16 -12.85
C MET A 298 -1.37 4.01 -13.48
N LYS A 299 -1.13 2.89 -14.16
CA LYS A 299 0.10 2.64 -14.94
C LYS A 299 -0.06 3.31 -16.30
N VAL A 300 0.88 4.18 -16.68
CA VAL A 300 0.80 4.99 -17.89
C VAL A 300 2.08 4.85 -18.70
N GLN A 301 1.94 4.63 -20.01
CA GLN A 301 3.01 4.66 -20.99
C GLN A 301 2.92 5.97 -21.82
N PHE A 302 4.06 6.58 -22.09
CA PHE A 302 4.13 7.78 -22.91
C PHE A 302 5.53 7.93 -23.54
N GLU A 303 5.63 8.68 -24.65
CA GLU A 303 6.91 9.02 -25.26
C GLU A 303 7.72 9.98 -24.37
N GLY A 304 9.00 9.70 -24.15
CA GLY A 304 9.87 10.53 -23.34
C GLY A 304 11.32 10.04 -23.29
N ASP A 305 12.23 10.94 -22.91
CA ASP A 305 13.67 10.65 -22.73
C ASP A 305 13.93 10.04 -21.35
N GLU A 306 14.94 9.19 -21.24
CA GLU A 306 15.33 8.52 -19.99
C GLU A 306 15.64 9.48 -18.83
N SER A 307 16.04 10.72 -19.12
CA SER A 307 16.27 11.74 -18.09
C SER A 307 15.03 12.10 -17.28
N LEU A 308 13.83 11.75 -17.78
CA LEU A 308 12.57 11.95 -17.08
C LEU A 308 12.32 10.89 -16.00
N ILE A 309 13.05 9.79 -15.97
CA ILE A 309 12.88 8.74 -14.95
C ILE A 309 13.11 9.33 -13.56
N GLY A 310 12.14 9.14 -12.66
CA GLY A 310 12.14 9.67 -11.29
C GLY A 310 11.65 11.12 -11.17
N GLN A 311 11.36 11.80 -12.28
CA GLN A 311 10.76 13.14 -12.26
C GLN A 311 9.23 13.05 -12.26
N ILE A 312 8.55 14.13 -11.86
CA ILE A 312 7.10 14.23 -12.02
C ILE A 312 6.79 14.86 -13.37
N VAL A 313 6.11 14.10 -14.23
CA VAL A 313 5.75 14.51 -15.58
C VAL A 313 4.24 14.64 -15.69
N LYS A 314 3.73 15.78 -16.19
CA LYS A 314 2.31 15.93 -16.54
C LYS A 314 2.04 15.22 -17.85
N VAL A 315 1.16 14.22 -17.81
CA VAL A 315 0.82 13.36 -18.94
C VAL A 315 -0.69 13.45 -19.21
N LYS A 316 -1.07 13.81 -20.42
CA LYS A 316 -2.47 13.72 -20.85
C LYS A 316 -2.77 12.27 -21.22
N ILE A 317 -3.76 11.69 -20.61
CA ILE A 317 -4.23 10.33 -20.95
C ILE A 317 -4.98 10.41 -22.28
N LEU A 318 -4.48 9.69 -23.29
CA LEU A 318 -5.07 9.64 -24.62
C LEU A 318 -6.04 8.48 -24.78
N LYS A 319 -5.69 7.35 -24.16
CA LYS A 319 -6.50 6.15 -24.15
C LYS A 319 -6.39 5.50 -22.77
N ALA A 320 -7.54 5.32 -22.15
CA ALA A 320 -7.64 4.56 -20.91
C ALA A 320 -7.81 3.07 -21.23
N ASP A 321 -6.77 2.27 -21.01
CA ASP A 321 -6.76 0.83 -21.29
C ASP A 321 -6.00 0.08 -20.17
N TYR A 322 -6.73 -0.66 -19.37
CA TYR A 322 -6.14 -1.44 -18.29
C TYR A 322 -5.48 -2.71 -18.84
N PRO A 323 -4.28 -3.11 -18.41
CA PRO A 323 -3.52 -2.55 -17.27
C PRO A 323 -2.56 -1.40 -17.62
N LEU A 324 -2.43 -0.99 -18.87
CA LEU A 324 -1.49 0.03 -19.30
C LEU A 324 -2.21 1.09 -20.15
N ASN A 325 -2.18 2.32 -19.66
CA ASN A 325 -2.87 3.45 -20.27
C ASN A 325 -1.90 4.23 -21.17
N ASP A 326 -2.35 4.66 -22.35
CA ASP A 326 -1.55 5.47 -23.25
C ASP A 326 -1.70 6.96 -22.95
N GLY A 327 -0.58 7.66 -22.88
CA GLY A 327 -0.53 9.07 -22.59
C GLY A 327 0.41 9.86 -23.49
N LYS A 328 0.33 11.19 -23.38
CA LYS A 328 1.26 12.12 -24.02
C LYS A 328 1.82 13.08 -22.99
N ALA A 329 3.14 13.12 -22.86
CA ALA A 329 3.83 14.08 -22.01
C ALA A 329 3.51 15.51 -22.45
N ILE A 330 3.24 16.39 -21.49
CA ILE A 330 2.96 17.81 -21.71
C ILE A 330 4.13 18.64 -21.19
N ARG A 331 4.53 18.43 -19.93
CA ARG A 331 5.65 19.13 -19.29
C ARG A 331 6.18 18.37 -18.08
N VAL A 332 7.43 18.66 -17.70
CA VAL A 332 7.98 18.30 -16.39
C VAL A 332 7.48 19.29 -15.35
N VAL A 333 7.14 18.79 -14.15
CA VAL A 333 6.80 19.65 -13.01
C VAL A 333 8.09 20.13 -12.37
N GLU A 334 8.47 21.38 -12.64
CA GLU A 334 9.56 22.02 -11.92
C GLU A 334 8.99 22.68 -10.67
N HIS A 335 9.41 22.21 -9.50
CA HIS A 335 9.10 22.91 -8.26
C HIS A 335 10.03 24.10 -8.09
N ALA A 336 9.43 25.25 -7.88
CA ALA A 336 10.11 26.53 -7.77
C ALA A 336 11.14 26.53 -6.60
N THR A 337 12.39 26.26 -6.91
CA THR A 337 13.48 26.92 -6.21
C THR A 337 13.56 28.32 -6.77
N ASN A 338 12.83 29.28 -6.19
CA ASN A 338 12.91 30.73 -6.40
C ASN A 338 13.58 31.19 -7.73
N LYS A 339 13.04 30.79 -8.89
CA LYS A 339 13.33 31.40 -10.19
C LYS A 339 12.13 31.23 -11.11
N SER A 340 11.76 32.34 -11.77
CA SER A 340 10.72 32.54 -12.77
C SER A 340 10.35 31.29 -13.58
N GLU A 341 9.03 31.04 -13.68
CA GLU A 341 8.41 30.03 -14.56
C GLU A 341 8.88 30.23 -16.01
N GLU A 342 9.80 29.41 -16.47
CA GLU A 342 10.02 29.16 -17.90
C GLU A 342 9.38 27.82 -18.24
N GLU A 343 8.36 27.87 -19.10
CA GLU A 343 7.71 26.69 -19.67
C GLU A 343 8.71 25.94 -20.56
N VAL A 344 9.17 24.78 -20.14
CA VAL A 344 9.88 23.85 -21.01
C VAL A 344 8.87 22.88 -21.60
N LEU A 345 8.56 23.04 -22.87
CA LEU A 345 7.81 22.07 -23.68
C LEU A 345 8.72 20.87 -23.99
N VAL A 346 8.24 19.67 -23.73
CA VAL A 346 8.89 18.40 -24.12
C VAL A 346 8.40 17.98 -25.50
#